data_2fcb601f593a140fc781b5622b3344ff
#
_entry.id   2fcb601f593a140fc781b5622b3344ff
#
_cell.length_a   1.000
_cell.length_b   1.000
_cell.length_c   1.000
_cell.angle_alpha   90.00
_cell.angle_beta   90.00
_cell.angle_gamma   90.00
#
_symmetry.space_group_name_H-M   'P 1'
#
loop_
_entity.id
_entity.type
_entity.pdbx_description
1 polymer ?
#
loop_
_entity_poly.entity_id
_entity_poly.type
_entity_poly.pdbx_seq_one_letter_code
_entity_poly.pdbx_strand_id
1 'polypeptide(L)'
;SAKGRTFFIWKEDFNMKQIWSAIQAAFTAVGGFLGWYLGGLDGFLYALIVFVVADYITGVLCAVYDKKLSSEVGFKGIAKKVLIFVLVGIGNIIDVSILKEGSAIRTAVIFFYLSNEGISILENSAHLGLPIPKALKNVLETLSKEDEESESK
;
A
#
# COMPACT_ATOMS: atom_id res chain seq x y z
N SER A 1 10.98 30.95 -44.07
CA SER A 1 12.18 31.47 -43.51
C SER A 1 12.70 30.56 -42.41
N ALA A 2 13.94 30.06 -42.54
CA ALA A 2 14.54 29.07 -41.65
C ALA A 2 14.73 29.56 -40.20
N LYS A 3 14.91 30.86 -39.97
CA LYS A 3 15.07 31.46 -38.63
C LYS A 3 13.84 31.39 -37.74
N GLY A 4 12.62 31.37 -38.28
CA GLY A 4 11.41 31.26 -37.49
C GLY A 4 11.14 29.85 -36.96
N ARG A 5 11.56 28.82 -37.72
CA ARG A 5 11.38 27.40 -37.31
C ARG A 5 12.35 26.99 -36.21
N THR A 6 13.59 27.43 -36.25
CA THR A 6 14.57 27.14 -35.21
C THR A 6 14.21 27.78 -33.87
N PHE A 7 13.72 29.04 -33.89
CA PHE A 7 13.29 29.72 -32.66
C PHE A 7 12.07 29.06 -32.01
N PHE A 8 11.13 28.53 -32.80
CA PHE A 8 9.95 27.85 -32.31
C PHE A 8 10.31 26.49 -31.67
N ILE A 9 11.20 25.72 -32.27
CA ILE A 9 11.70 24.44 -31.75
C ILE A 9 12.42 24.64 -30.42
N TRP A 10 13.29 25.66 -30.28
CA TRP A 10 13.98 25.97 -29.04
C TRP A 10 13.03 26.37 -27.90
N LYS A 11 11.94 27.04 -28.20
CA LYS A 11 10.94 27.45 -27.21
C LYS A 11 10.10 26.26 -26.72
N GLU A 12 9.78 25.33 -27.59
CA GLU A 12 9.07 24.10 -27.22
C GLU A 12 9.95 23.16 -26.37
N ASP A 13 11.20 22.95 -26.76
CA ASP A 13 12.15 22.14 -26.01
C ASP A 13 12.43 22.73 -24.61
N PHE A 14 12.52 24.04 -24.50
CA PHE A 14 12.71 24.72 -23.22
C PHE A 14 11.49 24.54 -22.31
N ASN A 15 10.28 24.63 -22.85
CA ASN A 15 9.03 24.44 -22.11
C ASN A 15 8.87 22.98 -21.64
N MET A 16 9.19 22.01 -22.49
CA MET A 16 9.15 20.57 -22.11
C MET A 16 10.15 20.25 -21.01
N LYS A 17 11.36 20.78 -21.05
CA LYS A 17 12.36 20.60 -19.98
C LYS A 17 11.90 21.19 -18.65
N GLN A 18 11.28 22.35 -18.66
CA GLN A 18 10.72 22.98 -17.44
C GLN A 18 9.56 22.15 -16.87
N ILE A 19 8.64 21.65 -17.71
CA ILE A 19 7.54 20.79 -17.29
C ILE A 19 8.12 19.50 -16.68
N TRP A 20 9.10 18.88 -17.34
CA TRP A 20 9.74 17.67 -16.85
C TRP A 20 10.44 17.87 -15.51
N SER A 21 11.19 18.95 -15.35
CA SER A 21 11.84 19.27 -14.06
C SER A 21 10.84 19.57 -12.95
N ALA A 22 9.71 20.22 -13.25
CA ALA A 22 8.63 20.45 -12.29
C ALA A 22 7.96 19.14 -11.85
N ILE A 23 7.72 18.23 -12.78
CA ILE A 23 7.20 16.89 -12.49
C ILE A 23 8.17 16.13 -11.58
N GLN A 24 9.47 16.11 -11.93
CA GLN A 24 10.50 15.46 -11.10
C GLN A 24 10.56 16.07 -9.70
N ALA A 25 10.53 17.39 -9.58
CA ALA A 25 10.52 18.09 -8.29
C ALA A 25 9.29 17.72 -7.46
N ALA A 26 8.10 17.65 -8.07
CA ALA A 26 6.87 17.24 -7.40
C ALA A 26 6.96 15.79 -6.89
N PHE A 27 7.41 14.84 -7.73
CA PHE A 27 7.62 13.46 -7.31
C PHE A 27 8.65 13.32 -6.18
N THR A 28 9.74 14.09 -6.24
CA THR A 28 10.76 14.11 -5.18
C THR A 28 10.20 14.65 -3.87
N ALA A 29 9.42 15.73 -3.92
CA ALA A 29 8.79 16.31 -2.73
C ALA A 29 7.78 15.34 -2.10
N VAL A 30 6.91 14.72 -2.91
CA VAL A 30 5.95 13.72 -2.44
C VAL A 30 6.66 12.49 -1.87
N GLY A 31 7.67 11.96 -2.55
CA GLY A 31 8.45 10.82 -2.07
C GLY A 31 9.20 11.13 -0.77
N GLY A 32 9.80 12.32 -0.68
CA GLY A 32 10.46 12.80 0.54
C GLY A 32 9.49 12.94 1.72
N PHE A 33 8.31 13.53 1.48
CA PHE A 33 7.26 13.64 2.49
C PHE A 33 6.77 12.26 2.95
N LEU A 34 6.46 11.36 2.03
CA LEU A 34 6.01 10.01 2.37
C LEU A 34 7.10 9.22 3.11
N GLY A 35 8.38 9.34 2.69
CA GLY A 35 9.50 8.72 3.39
C GLY A 35 9.61 9.23 4.83
N TRP A 36 9.53 10.53 5.04
CA TRP A 36 9.52 11.11 6.38
C TRP A 36 8.29 10.67 7.20
N TYR A 37 7.10 10.76 6.61
CA TYR A 37 5.83 10.41 7.27
C TYR A 37 5.79 8.95 7.71
N LEU A 38 6.24 8.04 6.86
CA LEU A 38 6.24 6.59 7.12
C LEU A 38 7.44 6.10 7.96
N GLY A 39 8.38 6.98 8.32
CA GLY A 39 9.56 6.63 9.12
C GLY A 39 10.69 5.96 8.34
N GLY A 40 10.77 6.21 7.03
CA GLY A 40 11.77 5.64 6.13
C GLY A 40 11.35 4.31 5.51
N LEU A 41 11.98 3.97 4.39
CA LEU A 41 11.77 2.71 3.67
C LEU A 41 12.74 1.65 4.21
N ASP A 42 12.32 0.93 5.22
CA ASP A 42 13.03 -0.23 5.77
C ASP A 42 12.46 -1.56 5.26
N GLY A 43 13.06 -2.67 5.68
CA GLY A 43 12.63 -4.02 5.27
C GLY A 43 11.19 -4.36 5.68
N PHE A 44 10.71 -3.84 6.82
CA PHE A 44 9.35 -4.09 7.29
C PHE A 44 8.32 -3.33 6.46
N LEU A 45 8.56 -2.05 6.17
CA LEU A 45 7.69 -1.27 5.30
C LEU A 45 7.70 -1.81 3.87
N TYR A 46 8.86 -2.24 3.38
CA TYR A 46 8.95 -2.88 2.07
C TYR A 46 8.10 -4.16 2.01
N ALA A 47 8.21 -5.03 3.02
CA ALA A 47 7.39 -6.24 3.12
C ALA A 47 5.90 -5.90 3.14
N LEU A 48 5.48 -4.89 3.93
CA LEU A 48 4.09 -4.45 3.99
C LEU A 48 3.58 -3.97 2.62
N ILE A 49 4.37 -3.18 1.89
CA ILE A 49 4.02 -2.74 0.53
C ILE A 49 3.78 -3.94 -0.39
N VAL A 50 4.69 -4.92 -0.37
CA VAL A 50 4.56 -6.13 -1.19
C VAL A 50 3.30 -6.92 -0.83
N PHE A 51 3.02 -7.11 0.45
CA PHE A 51 1.83 -7.83 0.90
C PHE A 51 0.54 -7.10 0.53
N VAL A 52 0.47 -5.79 0.75
CA VAL A 52 -0.67 -4.94 0.37
C VAL A 52 -0.96 -5.02 -1.12
N VAL A 53 0.07 -4.97 -1.97
CA VAL A 53 -0.08 -5.09 -3.42
C VAL A 53 -0.52 -6.50 -3.81
N ALA A 54 0.08 -7.53 -3.22
CA ALA A 54 -0.27 -8.93 -3.50
C ALA A 54 -1.72 -9.24 -3.09
N ASP A 55 -2.15 -8.76 -1.91
CA ASP A 55 -3.53 -8.93 -1.46
C ASP A 55 -4.52 -8.23 -2.40
N TYR A 56 -4.24 -6.99 -2.80
CA TYR A 56 -5.09 -6.28 -3.75
C TYR A 56 -5.22 -7.05 -5.07
N ILE A 57 -4.11 -7.56 -5.62
CA ILE A 57 -4.11 -8.33 -6.86
C ILE A 57 -4.93 -9.62 -6.69
N THR A 58 -4.69 -10.38 -5.63
CA THR A 58 -5.41 -11.64 -5.38
C THR A 58 -6.90 -11.40 -5.13
N GLY A 59 -7.26 -10.33 -4.41
CA GLY A 59 -8.67 -9.94 -4.20
C GLY A 59 -9.38 -9.55 -5.50
N VAL A 60 -8.70 -8.81 -6.39
CA VAL A 60 -9.23 -8.49 -7.74
C VAL A 60 -9.43 -9.77 -8.56
N LEU A 61 -8.48 -10.72 -8.51
CA LEU A 61 -8.61 -12.01 -9.20
C LEU A 61 -9.82 -12.80 -8.69
N CYS A 62 -10.07 -12.83 -7.37
CA CYS A 62 -11.28 -13.43 -6.79
C CYS A 62 -12.55 -12.74 -7.30
N ALA A 63 -12.59 -11.41 -7.31
CA ALA A 63 -13.73 -10.66 -7.80
C ALA A 63 -14.02 -10.91 -9.29
N VAL A 64 -12.98 -11.08 -10.11
CA VAL A 64 -13.11 -11.49 -11.53
C VAL A 64 -13.65 -12.92 -11.63
N TYR A 65 -13.10 -13.84 -10.85
CA TYR A 65 -13.53 -15.24 -10.81
C TYR A 65 -15.01 -15.37 -10.45
N ASP A 66 -15.45 -14.63 -9.45
CA ASP A 66 -16.84 -14.60 -8.97
C ASP A 66 -17.78 -13.78 -9.86
N LYS A 67 -17.26 -13.12 -10.90
CA LYS A 67 -18.03 -12.19 -11.77
C LYS A 67 -18.66 -11.02 -10.99
N LYS A 68 -18.02 -10.60 -9.89
CA LYS A 68 -18.46 -9.50 -9.01
C LYS A 68 -17.56 -8.26 -9.10
N LEU A 69 -16.63 -8.21 -10.07
CA LEU A 69 -15.76 -7.07 -10.25
C LEU A 69 -16.58 -5.82 -10.59
N SER A 70 -16.42 -4.78 -9.79
CA SER A 70 -17.01 -3.47 -10.01
C SER A 70 -16.04 -2.36 -9.61
N SER A 71 -16.25 -1.15 -10.13
CA SER A 71 -15.46 0.02 -9.74
C SER A 71 -15.58 0.32 -8.24
N GLU A 72 -16.73 0.05 -7.63
CA GLU A 72 -16.95 0.22 -6.20
C GLU A 72 -16.09 -0.75 -5.37
N VAL A 73 -16.06 -2.03 -5.75
CA VAL A 73 -15.21 -3.05 -5.10
C VAL A 73 -13.74 -2.67 -5.21
N GLY A 74 -13.28 -2.26 -6.39
CA GLY A 74 -11.90 -1.82 -6.60
C GLY A 74 -11.55 -0.59 -5.77
N PHE A 75 -12.40 0.44 -5.77
CA PHE A 75 -12.17 1.66 -5.00
C PHE A 75 -12.13 1.39 -3.49
N LYS A 76 -13.07 0.60 -2.96
CA LYS A 76 -13.09 0.22 -1.54
C LYS A 76 -11.82 -0.53 -1.13
N GLY A 77 -11.32 -1.42 -2.00
CA GLY A 77 -10.05 -2.10 -1.79
C GLY A 77 -8.89 -1.12 -1.67
N ILE A 78 -8.74 -0.19 -2.63
CA ILE A 78 -7.69 0.83 -2.62
C ILE A 78 -7.81 1.73 -1.37
N ALA A 79 -9.01 2.18 -1.02
CA ALA A 79 -9.23 3.05 0.14
C ALA A 79 -8.75 2.39 1.44
N LYS A 80 -9.07 1.09 1.66
CA LYS A 80 -8.54 0.34 2.79
C LYS A 80 -7.01 0.31 2.81
N LYS A 81 -6.36 0.08 1.67
CA LYS A 81 -4.90 0.03 1.57
C LYS A 81 -4.24 1.38 1.88
N VAL A 82 -4.86 2.48 1.44
CA VAL A 82 -4.40 3.83 1.81
C VAL A 82 -4.47 4.05 3.32
N LEU A 83 -5.57 3.61 3.98
CA LEU A 83 -5.72 3.73 5.43
C LEU A 83 -4.64 2.96 6.21
N ILE A 84 -4.17 1.82 5.71
CA ILE A 84 -3.05 1.09 6.32
C ILE A 84 -1.82 1.99 6.43
N PHE A 85 -1.43 2.65 5.33
CA PHE A 85 -0.26 3.54 5.33
C PHE A 85 -0.50 4.81 6.17
N VAL A 86 -1.73 5.29 6.26
CA VAL A 86 -2.08 6.39 7.18
C VAL A 86 -1.80 5.95 8.63
N LEU A 87 -2.21 4.75 9.01
CA LEU A 87 -1.99 4.24 10.38
C LEU A 87 -0.51 3.96 10.66
N VAL A 88 0.26 3.47 9.70
CA VAL A 88 1.72 3.34 9.82
C VAL A 88 2.36 4.71 10.08
N GLY A 89 1.97 5.74 9.34
CA GLY A 89 2.47 7.11 9.53
C GLY A 89 2.08 7.70 10.90
N ILE A 90 0.85 7.43 11.37
CA ILE A 90 0.43 7.82 12.73
C ILE A 90 1.31 7.14 13.77
N GLY A 91 1.58 5.82 13.63
CA GLY A 91 2.48 5.09 14.49
C GLY A 91 3.88 5.71 14.53
N ASN A 92 4.43 6.08 13.37
CA ASN A 92 5.72 6.76 13.29
C ASN A 92 5.71 8.14 14.00
N ILE A 93 4.65 8.93 13.84
CA ILE A 93 4.52 10.22 14.52
C ILE A 93 4.48 10.03 16.03
N ILE A 94 3.76 9.01 16.53
CA ILE A 94 3.71 8.70 17.96
C ILE A 94 5.12 8.36 18.47
N ASP A 95 5.84 7.48 17.79
CA ASP A 95 7.21 7.09 18.18
C ASP A 95 8.14 8.31 18.20
N VAL A 96 8.16 9.12 17.16
CA VAL A 96 9.09 10.25 17.02
C VAL A 96 8.71 11.44 17.91
N SER A 97 7.42 11.78 17.99
CA SER A 97 6.98 13.04 18.63
C SER A 97 6.57 12.87 20.09
N ILE A 98 6.04 11.70 20.46
CA ILE A 98 5.52 11.44 21.82
C ILE A 98 6.51 10.61 22.62
N LEU A 99 6.88 9.42 22.13
CA LEU A 99 7.79 8.52 22.82
C LEU A 99 9.25 8.99 22.74
N LYS A 100 9.60 9.65 21.63
CA LYS A 100 10.94 10.21 21.33
C LYS A 100 12.07 9.16 21.30
N GLU A 101 11.71 7.88 21.25
CA GLU A 101 12.63 6.75 21.22
C GLU A 101 12.07 5.61 20.36
N GLY A 102 12.92 5.02 19.51
CA GLY A 102 12.63 3.79 18.78
C GLY A 102 11.58 3.92 17.69
N SER A 103 10.98 2.78 17.37
CA SER A 103 9.92 2.64 16.34
C SER A 103 8.90 1.56 16.73
N ALA A 104 8.60 1.45 18.02
CA ALA A 104 7.81 0.34 18.55
C ALA A 104 6.36 0.36 18.06
N ILE A 105 5.70 1.51 18.10
CA ILE A 105 4.30 1.64 17.65
C ILE A 105 4.20 1.45 16.14
N ARG A 106 5.06 2.12 15.37
CA ARG A 106 5.14 1.94 13.91
C ARG A 106 5.33 0.47 13.54
N THR A 107 6.28 -0.19 14.20
CA THR A 107 6.60 -1.60 13.95
C THR A 107 5.42 -2.50 14.30
N ALA A 108 4.76 -2.29 15.44
CA ALA A 108 3.57 -3.03 15.83
C ALA A 108 2.44 -2.90 14.79
N VAL A 109 2.18 -1.67 14.31
CA VAL A 109 1.19 -1.42 13.26
C VAL A 109 1.56 -2.16 11.97
N ILE A 110 2.83 -2.11 11.55
CA ILE A 110 3.29 -2.82 10.35
C ILE A 110 3.07 -4.33 10.49
N PHE A 111 3.47 -4.93 11.61
CA PHE A 111 3.31 -6.39 11.82
C PHE A 111 1.85 -6.80 11.89
N PHE A 112 0.99 -6.00 12.52
CA PHE A 112 -0.44 -6.25 12.54
C PHE A 112 -1.01 -6.34 11.11
N TYR A 113 -0.71 -5.34 10.26
CA TYR A 113 -1.20 -5.36 8.89
C TYR A 113 -0.49 -6.38 7.99
N LEU A 114 0.80 -6.68 8.20
CA LEU A 114 1.47 -7.79 7.52
C LEU A 114 0.75 -9.13 7.75
N SER A 115 0.33 -9.37 9.00
CA SER A 115 -0.41 -10.57 9.36
C SER A 115 -1.78 -10.60 8.67
N ASN A 116 -2.54 -9.51 8.73
CA ASN A 116 -3.86 -9.42 8.12
C ASN A 116 -3.81 -9.55 6.59
N GLU A 117 -2.88 -8.86 5.93
CA GLU A 117 -2.70 -8.97 4.48
C GLU A 117 -2.25 -10.38 4.08
N GLY A 118 -1.36 -11.01 4.88
CA GLY A 118 -0.93 -12.39 4.66
C GLY A 118 -2.08 -13.39 4.76
N ILE A 119 -2.94 -13.24 5.75
CA ILE A 119 -4.15 -14.05 5.91
C ILE A 119 -5.07 -13.86 4.71
N SER A 120 -5.34 -12.62 4.31
CA SER A 120 -6.20 -12.31 3.17
C SER A 120 -5.67 -12.91 1.85
N ILE A 121 -4.34 -12.86 1.61
CA ILE A 121 -3.71 -13.52 0.45
C ILE A 121 -3.96 -15.02 0.46
N LEU A 122 -3.85 -15.67 1.63
CA LEU A 122 -4.10 -17.11 1.76
C LEU A 122 -5.58 -17.45 1.53
N GLU A 123 -6.51 -16.65 2.06
CA GLU A 123 -7.95 -16.81 1.83
C GLU A 123 -8.30 -16.65 0.35
N ASN A 124 -7.79 -15.60 -0.29
CA ASN A 124 -7.97 -15.37 -1.72
C ASN A 124 -7.40 -16.54 -2.55
N SER A 125 -6.23 -17.04 -2.16
CA SER A 125 -5.59 -18.20 -2.83
C SER A 125 -6.42 -19.48 -2.68
N ALA A 126 -6.96 -19.73 -1.48
CA ALA A 126 -7.87 -20.86 -1.24
C ALA A 126 -9.15 -20.74 -2.08
N HIS A 127 -9.72 -19.55 -2.14
CA HIS A 127 -10.92 -19.28 -2.92
C HIS A 127 -10.72 -19.55 -4.41
N LEU A 128 -9.52 -19.27 -4.93
CA LEU A 128 -9.12 -19.57 -6.31
C LEU A 128 -8.73 -21.06 -6.53
N GLY A 129 -8.82 -21.90 -5.49
CA GLY A 129 -8.58 -23.34 -5.58
C GLY A 129 -7.13 -23.77 -5.38
N LEU A 130 -6.23 -22.89 -4.93
CA LEU A 130 -4.87 -23.28 -4.56
C LEU A 130 -4.89 -24.13 -3.28
N PRO A 131 -4.14 -25.24 -3.21
CA PRO A 131 -4.06 -26.05 -2.01
C PRO A 131 -3.31 -25.30 -0.90
N ILE A 132 -4.00 -25.03 0.22
CA ILE A 132 -3.38 -24.43 1.41
C ILE A 132 -3.01 -25.55 2.39
N PRO A 133 -1.78 -25.56 2.93
CA PRO A 133 -1.39 -26.48 3.99
C PRO A 133 -2.35 -26.41 5.18
N LYS A 134 -2.72 -27.56 5.74
CA LYS A 134 -3.67 -27.64 6.87
C LYS A 134 -3.27 -26.80 8.07
N ALA A 135 -1.96 -26.67 8.34
CA ALA A 135 -1.45 -25.82 9.42
C ALA A 135 -1.82 -24.35 9.23
N LEU A 136 -1.70 -23.82 8.00
CA LEU A 136 -2.10 -22.44 7.67
C LEU A 136 -3.62 -22.26 7.75
N LYS A 137 -4.39 -23.24 7.30
CA LYS A 137 -5.86 -23.21 7.41
C LYS A 137 -6.32 -23.13 8.87
N ASN A 138 -5.72 -23.91 9.74
CA ASN A 138 -6.04 -23.88 11.18
C ASN A 138 -5.71 -22.52 11.82
N VAL A 139 -4.58 -21.90 11.44
CA VAL A 139 -4.24 -20.53 11.92
C VAL A 139 -5.27 -19.52 11.47
N LEU A 140 -5.69 -19.57 10.20
CA LEU A 140 -6.73 -18.68 9.66
C LEU A 140 -8.06 -18.85 10.39
N GLU A 141 -8.51 -20.07 10.62
CA GLU A 141 -9.76 -20.35 11.33
C GLU A 141 -9.72 -19.89 12.80
N THR A 142 -8.57 -19.97 13.45
CA THR A 142 -8.41 -19.50 14.84
C THR A 142 -8.50 -17.98 14.91
N LEU A 143 -7.80 -17.28 14.02
CA LEU A 143 -7.80 -15.81 13.98
C LEU A 143 -9.18 -15.25 13.59
N SER A 144 -9.89 -15.88 12.66
CA SER A 144 -11.25 -15.47 12.28
C SER A 144 -12.25 -15.60 13.44
N LYS A 145 -12.10 -16.60 14.31
CA LYS A 145 -12.97 -16.78 15.48
C LYS A 145 -12.69 -15.75 16.58
N GLU A 146 -11.43 -15.37 16.77
CA GLU A 146 -11.06 -14.33 17.75
C GLU A 146 -11.63 -12.96 17.37
N ASP A 147 -11.69 -12.65 16.07
CA ASP A 147 -12.30 -11.40 15.57
C ASP A 147 -13.83 -11.39 15.80
N GLU A 148 -14.53 -12.49 15.55
CA GLU A 148 -15.97 -12.59 15.79
C GLU A 148 -16.34 -12.47 17.29
N GLU A 149 -15.53 -13.02 18.20
CA GLU A 149 -15.73 -12.89 19.64
C GLU A 149 -15.42 -11.47 20.16
N SER A 150 -14.54 -10.73 19.50
CA SER A 150 -14.21 -9.34 19.86
C SER A 150 -15.28 -8.34 19.42
N GLU A 151 -15.97 -8.60 18.32
CA GLU A 151 -17.09 -7.76 17.82
C GLU A 151 -18.41 -8.00 18.58
N SER A 152 -18.52 -9.10 19.33
CA SER A 152 -19.73 -9.46 20.06
C SER A 152 -19.78 -8.93 21.51
N LYS A 153 -18.75 -8.21 21.96
CA LYS A 153 -18.65 -7.59 23.30
C LYS A 153 -18.69 -6.08 23.21
#